data_56c5bbab96cef907302ed63706bc3f83
#
_entry.id   56c5bbab96cef907302ed63706bc3f83
#
_cell.length_a   1.000
_cell.length_b   1.000
_cell.length_c   1.000
_cell.angle_alpha   90.00
_cell.angle_beta   90.00
_cell.angle_gamma   90.00
#
_symmetry.space_group_name_H-M   'P 1'
#
loop_
_entity.id
_entity.type
_entity.pdbx_description
1 polymer ?
#
loop_
_entity_poly.entity_id
_entity_poly.type
_entity_poly.pdbx_seq_one_letter_code
_entity_poly.pdbx_strand_id
1 'polypeptide(L)'
;MAEKKNYWDMQKSFWKTPAGIAIWILLLAAILGGGLLALNVFGSPYPIIESFHADPVVVSPGEESNLSWSVIGASQVKIDPGVGEVALRGFIKVEPLETTTYKITAINGSINRSTTLRVMVE
;
A
#
# COMPACT_ATOMS: atom_id res chain seq x y z
N MET A 1 -13.78 63.16 -12.59
CA MET A 1 -13.62 62.91 -11.18
C MET A 1 -12.88 61.67 -11.00
N ALA A 2 -11.68 61.87 -10.79
CA ALA A 2 -10.74 60.76 -10.64
C ALA A 2 -11.12 59.87 -9.47
N GLU A 3 -11.75 60.43 -8.50
CA GLU A 3 -12.16 59.72 -7.33
C GLU A 3 -13.19 58.69 -7.59
N LYS A 4 -13.68 58.67 -8.74
CA LYS A 4 -14.62 57.63 -9.12
C LYS A 4 -13.94 56.37 -9.61
N LYS A 5 -12.75 56.25 -9.35
CA LYS A 5 -12.31 54.90 -9.15
C LYS A 5 -13.12 54.36 -8.02
N ASN A 6 -14.18 53.82 -8.37
CA ASN A 6 -15.05 53.26 -7.46
C ASN A 6 -14.43 51.95 -7.01
N TYR A 7 -14.97 51.43 -6.01
CA TYR A 7 -14.42 50.22 -5.49
C TYR A 7 -14.71 49.00 -6.35
N TRP A 8 -15.40 49.17 -7.43
CA TRP A 8 -15.46 48.15 -8.46
C TRP A 8 -14.11 47.82 -9.04
N ASP A 9 -13.29 48.82 -9.28
CA ASP A 9 -11.94 48.62 -9.77
C ASP A 9 -11.05 48.01 -8.69
N MET A 10 -11.33 48.37 -7.46
CA MET A 10 -10.59 47.78 -6.32
C MET A 10 -10.94 46.31 -6.17
N GLN A 11 -12.17 45.91 -6.30
CA GLN A 11 -12.56 44.52 -6.25
C GLN A 11 -11.95 43.69 -7.37
N LYS A 12 -11.97 44.20 -8.58
CA LYS A 12 -11.32 43.52 -9.69
C LYS A 12 -9.82 43.38 -9.47
N SER A 13 -9.22 44.43 -8.94
CA SER A 13 -7.82 44.41 -8.61
C SER A 13 -7.50 43.38 -7.50
N PHE A 14 -8.35 43.26 -6.50
CA PHE A 14 -8.17 42.28 -5.44
C PHE A 14 -8.14 40.86 -6.00
N TRP A 15 -9.07 40.46 -6.82
CA TRP A 15 -9.12 39.12 -7.38
C TRP A 15 -7.97 38.81 -8.33
N LYS A 16 -7.38 39.86 -8.92
CA LYS A 16 -6.21 39.71 -9.78
C LYS A 16 -4.90 39.83 -9.04
N THR A 17 -4.96 40.12 -7.76
CA THR A 17 -3.72 40.27 -6.97
C THR A 17 -3.11 38.91 -6.66
N PRO A 18 -1.80 38.88 -6.37
CA PRO A 18 -1.16 37.65 -5.93
C PRO A 18 -1.82 37.02 -4.70
N ALA A 19 -2.43 37.83 -3.84
CA ALA A 19 -3.14 37.30 -2.66
C ALA A 19 -4.35 36.45 -3.06
N GLY A 20 -5.15 36.89 -4.03
CA GLY A 20 -6.29 36.13 -4.53
C GLY A 20 -5.86 34.83 -5.17
N ILE A 21 -4.81 34.87 -5.96
CA ILE A 21 -4.25 33.67 -6.59
C ILE A 21 -3.70 32.71 -5.54
N ALA A 22 -3.04 33.21 -4.53
CA ALA A 22 -2.50 32.41 -3.45
C ALA A 22 -3.60 31.67 -2.68
N ILE A 23 -4.73 32.30 -2.45
CA ILE A 23 -5.89 31.68 -1.80
C ILE A 23 -6.39 30.49 -2.64
N TRP A 24 -6.52 30.64 -3.94
CA TRP A 24 -6.93 29.57 -4.83
C TRP A 24 -5.94 28.41 -4.82
N ILE A 25 -4.67 28.70 -4.84
CA ILE A 25 -3.62 27.68 -4.78
C ILE A 25 -3.68 26.92 -3.46
N LEU A 26 -3.88 27.62 -2.34
CA LEU A 26 -4.02 26.98 -1.04
C LEU A 26 -5.26 26.08 -0.97
N LEU A 27 -6.39 26.53 -1.53
CA LEU A 27 -7.60 25.71 -1.57
C LEU A 27 -7.39 24.45 -2.40
N LEU A 28 -6.75 24.56 -3.55
CA LEU A 28 -6.44 23.39 -4.37
C LEU A 28 -5.50 22.44 -3.65
N ALA A 29 -4.47 22.95 -3.01
CA ALA A 29 -3.55 22.16 -2.24
C ALA A 29 -4.24 21.43 -1.08
N ALA A 30 -5.15 22.11 -0.40
CA ALA A 30 -5.93 21.50 0.69
C ALA A 30 -6.83 20.38 0.17
N ILE A 31 -7.47 20.55 -0.96
CA ILE A 31 -8.32 19.53 -1.56
C ILE A 31 -7.48 18.32 -1.96
N LEU A 32 -6.36 18.54 -2.63
CA LEU A 32 -5.48 17.44 -3.06
C LEU A 32 -4.82 16.76 -1.87
N GLY A 33 -4.31 17.54 -0.92
CA GLY A 33 -3.70 16.99 0.28
C GLY A 33 -4.71 16.26 1.16
N GLY A 34 -5.90 16.83 1.33
CA GLY A 34 -6.98 16.19 2.06
C GLY A 34 -7.45 14.90 1.41
N GLY A 35 -7.50 14.88 0.07
CA GLY A 35 -7.84 13.68 -0.66
C GLY A 35 -6.85 12.56 -0.45
N LEU A 36 -5.55 12.87 -0.48
CA LEU A 36 -4.50 11.89 -0.21
C LEU A 36 -4.56 11.37 1.22
N LEU A 37 -4.78 12.25 2.20
CA LEU A 37 -4.94 11.86 3.59
C LEU A 37 -6.18 10.99 3.78
N ALA A 38 -7.27 11.32 3.11
CA ALA A 38 -8.49 10.52 3.18
C ALA A 38 -8.27 9.11 2.61
N LEU A 39 -7.52 8.98 1.52
CA LEU A 39 -7.17 7.68 0.98
C LEU A 39 -6.37 6.85 1.97
N ASN A 40 -5.44 7.47 2.69
CA ASN A 40 -4.68 6.78 3.72
C ASN A 40 -5.55 6.39 4.92
N VAL A 41 -6.49 7.25 5.30
CA VAL A 41 -7.42 6.99 6.42
C VAL A 41 -8.43 5.93 6.06
N PHE A 42 -8.96 5.97 4.83
CA PHE A 42 -9.95 5.02 4.35
C PHE A 42 -9.34 3.84 3.59
N GLY A 43 -8.02 3.74 3.52
CA GLY A 43 -7.35 2.55 3.07
C GLY A 43 -7.81 1.37 3.92
N SER A 44 -7.66 0.15 3.41
CA SER A 44 -8.08 -1.03 4.14
C SER A 44 -7.45 -1.04 5.53
N PRO A 45 -8.25 -1.01 6.63
CA PRO A 45 -7.70 -1.07 7.98
C PRO A 45 -7.20 -2.48 8.32
N TYR A 46 -7.46 -3.45 7.47
CA TYR A 46 -7.08 -4.85 7.68
C TYR A 46 -6.09 -5.26 6.63
N PRO A 47 -5.08 -6.05 7.00
CA PRO A 47 -4.22 -6.67 6.00
C PRO A 47 -5.01 -7.71 5.22
N ILE A 48 -4.83 -7.71 3.90
CA ILE A 48 -5.51 -8.65 3.00
C ILE A 48 -4.43 -9.40 2.23
N ILE A 49 -4.42 -10.72 2.38
CA ILE A 49 -3.55 -11.60 1.61
C ILE A 49 -4.31 -11.95 0.33
N GLU A 50 -3.96 -11.28 -0.76
CA GLU A 50 -4.64 -11.47 -2.05
C GLU A 50 -4.30 -12.81 -2.68
N SER A 51 -3.04 -13.24 -2.54
CA SER A 51 -2.58 -14.50 -3.09
C SER A 51 -1.38 -15.01 -2.31
N PHE A 52 -1.26 -16.33 -2.26
CA PHE A 52 -0.09 -17.02 -1.74
C PHE A 52 -0.03 -18.39 -2.41
N HIS A 53 0.92 -18.57 -3.31
CA HIS A 53 1.01 -19.74 -4.17
C HIS A 53 2.41 -20.30 -4.19
N ALA A 54 2.50 -21.57 -4.50
CA ALA A 54 3.76 -22.26 -4.80
C ALA A 54 3.67 -22.92 -6.15
N ASP A 55 4.75 -22.86 -6.91
CA ASP A 55 4.83 -23.49 -8.23
C ASP A 55 6.22 -24.10 -8.42
N PRO A 56 6.32 -25.41 -8.53
CA PRO A 56 5.28 -26.42 -8.30
C PRO A 56 4.97 -26.63 -6.82
N VAL A 57 3.76 -27.12 -6.50
CA VAL A 57 3.39 -27.43 -5.10
C VAL A 57 3.90 -28.81 -4.64
N VAL A 58 4.33 -29.64 -5.56
CA VAL A 58 4.92 -30.94 -5.28
C VAL A 58 6.30 -30.95 -5.90
N VAL A 59 7.30 -31.24 -5.11
CA VAL A 59 8.72 -31.27 -5.53
C VAL A 59 9.40 -32.51 -4.97
N SER A 60 10.54 -32.87 -5.54
CA SER A 60 11.43 -33.85 -4.93
C SER A 60 12.31 -33.18 -3.88
N PRO A 61 12.87 -33.95 -2.94
CA PRO A 61 13.73 -33.36 -1.90
C PRO A 61 14.86 -32.51 -2.48
N GLY A 62 14.93 -31.24 -2.06
CA GLY A 62 15.96 -30.31 -2.52
C GLY A 62 15.66 -29.64 -3.85
N GLU A 63 14.56 -29.95 -4.51
CA GLU A 63 14.14 -29.24 -5.71
C GLU A 63 13.51 -27.90 -5.36
N GLU A 64 13.62 -26.96 -6.28
CA GLU A 64 13.11 -25.59 -6.09
C GLU A 64 11.60 -25.52 -6.26
N SER A 65 10.95 -24.81 -5.37
CA SER A 65 9.58 -24.35 -5.52
C SER A 65 9.57 -22.83 -5.40
N ASN A 66 8.79 -22.17 -6.23
CA ASN A 66 8.71 -20.73 -6.26
C ASN A 66 7.47 -20.30 -5.48
N LEU A 67 7.69 -19.68 -4.31
CA LEU A 67 6.62 -19.08 -3.53
C LEU A 67 6.36 -17.67 -4.06
N SER A 68 5.11 -17.35 -4.32
CA SER A 68 4.71 -16.01 -4.73
C SER A 68 3.55 -15.54 -3.89
N TRP A 69 3.51 -14.25 -3.61
CA TRP A 69 2.48 -13.67 -2.76
C TRP A 69 2.18 -12.24 -3.15
N SER A 70 1.00 -11.78 -2.76
CA SER A 70 0.57 -10.40 -2.88
C SER A 70 -0.27 -10.07 -1.66
N VAL A 71 0.12 -9.02 -0.94
CA VAL A 71 -0.55 -8.57 0.27
C VAL A 71 -0.78 -7.07 0.15
N ILE A 72 -1.94 -6.62 0.60
CA ILE A 72 -2.26 -5.20 0.69
C ILE A 72 -2.68 -4.87 2.12
N GLY A 73 -2.55 -3.60 2.50
CA GLY A 73 -3.00 -3.11 3.79
C GLY A 73 -2.18 -3.59 4.97
N ALA A 74 -0.95 -4.06 4.75
CA ALA A 74 -0.06 -4.51 5.81
C ALA A 74 1.14 -3.59 5.93
N SER A 75 1.66 -3.45 7.15
CA SER A 75 2.92 -2.77 7.41
C SER A 75 4.10 -3.74 7.39
N GLN A 76 3.84 -5.03 7.60
CA GLN A 76 4.86 -6.05 7.66
C GLN A 76 4.30 -7.38 7.20
N VAL A 77 5.11 -8.15 6.50
CA VAL A 77 4.76 -9.50 6.05
C VAL A 77 5.89 -10.45 6.41
N LYS A 78 5.53 -11.60 6.95
CA LYS A 78 6.49 -12.67 7.29
C LYS A 78 6.03 -13.98 6.69
N ILE A 79 6.99 -14.80 6.30
CA ILE A 79 6.74 -16.15 5.85
C ILE A 79 7.59 -17.10 6.70
N ASP A 80 6.97 -18.07 7.32
CA ASP A 80 7.62 -19.10 8.14
C ASP A 80 7.34 -20.49 7.56
N PRO A 81 8.23 -21.44 7.72
CA PRO A 81 9.58 -21.36 8.28
C PRO A 81 10.62 -20.92 7.26
N GLY A 82 11.71 -20.39 7.74
CA GLY A 82 12.94 -20.25 6.95
C GLY A 82 13.04 -19.07 6.01
N VAL A 83 11.96 -18.31 5.79
CA VAL A 83 11.97 -17.15 4.88
C VAL A 83 12.14 -15.85 5.67
N GLY A 84 11.30 -15.61 6.66
CA GLY A 84 11.34 -14.42 7.49
C GLY A 84 10.56 -13.27 6.91
N GLU A 85 10.99 -12.04 7.22
CA GLU A 85 10.31 -10.82 6.77
C GLU A 85 10.53 -10.59 5.27
N VAL A 86 9.46 -10.25 4.57
CA VAL A 86 9.46 -10.05 3.12
C VAL A 86 8.69 -8.79 2.75
N ALA A 87 8.82 -8.36 1.50
CA ALA A 87 8.03 -7.27 0.95
C ALA A 87 6.55 -7.68 0.83
N LEU A 88 5.68 -6.70 0.63
CA LEU A 88 4.25 -6.93 0.47
C LEU A 88 3.91 -7.79 -0.75
N ARG A 89 4.73 -7.71 -1.78
CA ARG A 89 4.60 -8.49 -3.01
C ARG A 89 5.95 -9.02 -3.42
N GLY A 90 5.97 -10.22 -3.93
CA GLY A 90 7.20 -10.78 -4.41
C GLY A 90 7.14 -12.28 -4.58
N PHE A 91 8.31 -12.84 -4.78
CA PHE A 91 8.48 -14.27 -4.88
C PHE A 91 9.84 -14.66 -4.33
N ILE A 92 9.95 -15.91 -3.91
CA ILE A 92 11.20 -16.47 -3.42
C ILE A 92 11.25 -17.96 -3.75
N LYS A 93 12.43 -18.46 -4.05
CA LYS A 93 12.63 -19.88 -4.26
C LYS A 93 12.94 -20.56 -2.94
N VAL A 94 12.32 -21.68 -2.69
CA VAL A 94 12.57 -22.53 -1.53
C VAL A 94 12.94 -23.92 -2.01
N GLU A 95 13.74 -24.62 -1.24
CA GLU A 95 14.22 -25.96 -1.56
C GLU A 95 13.96 -26.89 -0.39
N PRO A 96 12.69 -27.21 -0.12
CA PRO A 96 12.38 -28.04 1.04
C PRO A 96 12.90 -29.47 0.88
N LEU A 97 13.44 -30.01 1.95
CA LEU A 97 13.89 -31.40 1.99
C LEU A 97 12.78 -32.37 2.39
N GLU A 98 11.74 -31.83 3.01
CA GLU A 98 10.56 -32.60 3.42
C GLU A 98 9.32 -31.73 3.26
N THR A 99 8.16 -32.35 3.26
CA THR A 99 6.89 -31.62 3.16
C THR A 99 6.82 -30.53 4.21
N THR A 100 6.62 -29.30 3.75
CA THR A 100 6.66 -28.11 4.60
C THR A 100 5.39 -27.29 4.41
N THR A 101 4.80 -26.88 5.52
CA THR A 101 3.68 -25.94 5.51
C THR A 101 4.23 -24.54 5.76
N TYR A 102 4.14 -23.69 4.75
CA TYR A 102 4.54 -22.29 4.86
C TYR A 102 3.36 -21.48 5.34
N LYS A 103 3.61 -20.56 6.26
CA LYS A 103 2.60 -19.65 6.79
C LYS A 103 3.03 -18.23 6.47
N ILE A 104 2.18 -17.51 5.77
CA ILE A 104 2.35 -16.07 5.54
C ILE A 104 1.52 -15.33 6.56
N THR A 105 2.13 -14.36 7.23
CA THR A 105 1.46 -13.51 8.22
C THR A 105 1.59 -12.07 7.79
N ALA A 106 0.46 -11.40 7.64
CA ALA A 106 0.39 -9.99 7.32
C ALA A 106 -0.01 -9.22 8.57
N ILE A 107 0.75 -8.20 8.92
CA ILE A 107 0.61 -7.46 10.16
C ILE A 107 0.30 -6.00 9.85
N ASN A 108 -0.72 -5.46 10.48
CA ASN A 108 -1.01 -4.03 10.45
C ASN A 108 -1.34 -3.57 11.87
N GLY A 109 -0.33 -3.04 12.56
CA GLY A 109 -0.46 -2.67 13.96
C GLY A 109 -0.78 -3.89 14.83
N SER A 110 -1.95 -3.89 15.46
CA SER A 110 -2.42 -4.99 16.30
C SER A 110 -3.20 -6.04 15.54
N ILE A 111 -3.48 -5.81 14.25
CA ILE A 111 -4.29 -6.72 13.44
C ILE A 111 -3.38 -7.59 12.58
N ASN A 112 -3.55 -8.90 12.71
CA ASN A 112 -2.77 -9.89 11.99
C ASN A 112 -3.71 -10.77 11.17
N ARG A 113 -3.29 -11.11 9.96
CA ARG A 113 -3.96 -12.10 9.12
C ARG A 113 -2.91 -13.10 8.65
N SER A 114 -3.30 -14.34 8.56
CA SER A 114 -2.39 -15.38 8.10
C SER A 114 -3.11 -16.41 7.25
N THR A 115 -2.36 -17.04 6.38
CA THR A 115 -2.81 -18.19 5.62
C THR A 115 -1.64 -19.16 5.47
N THR A 116 -1.95 -20.40 5.14
CA THR A 116 -0.93 -21.44 5.00
C THR A 116 -0.94 -22.02 3.60
N LEU A 117 0.22 -22.55 3.21
CA LEU A 117 0.42 -23.20 1.94
C LEU A 117 1.33 -24.39 2.17
N ARG A 118 0.92 -25.56 1.73
CA ARG A 118 1.72 -26.76 1.90
C ARG A 118 2.44 -27.10 0.61
N VAL A 119 3.75 -27.21 0.70
CA VAL A 119 4.58 -27.72 -0.38
C VAL A 119 4.92 -29.16 -0.06
N MET A 120 4.46 -30.06 -0.90
CA MET A 120 4.65 -31.49 -0.70
C MET A 120 5.99 -31.92 -1.29
N VAL A 121 6.71 -32.76 -0.56
CA VAL A 121 7.97 -33.34 -1.00
C VAL A 121 7.78 -34.85 -1.07
N GLU A 122 8.00 -35.37 -2.25
CA GLU A 122 7.87 -36.83 -2.51
C GLU A 122 9.20 -37.49 -2.85
#